data_a6ac98a6785d3f94c7904c81a2ccec50
#
_entry.id   a6ac98a6785d3f94c7904c81a2ccec50
#
_cell.length_a   1.000
_cell.length_b   1.000
_cell.length_c   1.000
_cell.angle_alpha   90.00
_cell.angle_beta   90.00
_cell.angle_gamma   90.00
#
_symmetry.space_group_name_H-M   'P 1'
#
loop_
_entity.id
_entity.type
_entity.pdbx_description
1 polymer ?
#
loop_
_entity_poly.entity_id
_entity_poly.type
_entity_poly.pdbx_seq_one_letter_code
_entity_poly.pdbx_strand_id
1 'polypeptide(L)'
;MPLLEGYGMTETCGPVCVSLPENNRIGTIGMPMSGVTAGIADDGELCVRGHLVCRGYHNHPDVTAEQIVDGWLHTGDLGDIDEDGFISITGRKKDLIITAGGKNVSPGLLEAAVMTSPVVNQCLVIGDRKPFVAALVTLDLADANAWLKSQGAQEESDLASLARNPIVHTEVERAVNQANEGVSRAESIRKFEILPDEFTQDNGMLTASLKTRRAQIVAHHRELIDTVIYVPKKK
;
A
#
# COMPACT_ATOMS: atom_id res chain seq x y z
N MET A 1 -12.45 -21.32 9.47
CA MET A 1 -13.15 -20.11 9.99
C MET A 1 -13.20 -19.12 8.85
N PRO A 2 -14.33 -18.52 8.46
CA PRO A 2 -14.38 -17.52 7.41
C PRO A 2 -13.68 -16.25 7.90
N LEU A 3 -12.84 -15.65 7.05
CA LEU A 3 -12.30 -14.32 7.22
C LEU A 3 -13.21 -13.35 6.46
N LEU A 4 -13.75 -12.37 7.17
CA LEU A 4 -14.67 -11.38 6.62
C LEU A 4 -14.03 -10.01 6.64
N GLU A 5 -14.17 -9.29 5.54
CA GLU A 5 -13.66 -7.92 5.39
C GLU A 5 -14.71 -6.90 5.86
N GLY A 6 -14.24 -5.80 6.43
CA GLY A 6 -15.07 -4.65 6.78
C GLY A 6 -14.31 -3.36 6.49
N TYR A 7 -14.98 -2.39 5.87
CA TYR A 7 -14.40 -1.10 5.54
C TYR A 7 -15.19 0.02 6.20
N GLY A 8 -14.46 0.95 6.80
CA GLY A 8 -14.98 2.16 7.41
C GLY A 8 -13.86 3.07 7.90
N MET A 9 -14.22 4.24 8.36
CA MET A 9 -13.30 5.25 8.83
C MET A 9 -13.93 6.03 9.99
N THR A 10 -13.16 6.88 10.65
CA THR A 10 -13.65 7.69 11.77
C THR A 10 -14.84 8.56 11.35
N GLU A 11 -14.78 9.10 10.15
CA GLU A 11 -15.80 9.96 9.55
C GLU A 11 -17.13 9.24 9.27
N THR A 12 -17.11 7.90 9.25
CA THR A 12 -18.32 7.06 9.08
C THR A 12 -18.80 6.40 10.38
N CYS A 13 -18.17 6.75 11.53
CA CYS A 13 -18.55 6.23 12.85
C CYS A 13 -18.49 4.71 12.99
N GLY A 14 -17.96 4.00 12.01
CA GLY A 14 -17.88 2.55 11.93
C GLY A 14 -17.84 2.04 10.49
N PRO A 15 -18.06 0.73 10.27
CA PRO A 15 -18.03 0.18 8.94
C PRO A 15 -19.20 0.68 8.09
N VAL A 16 -18.93 0.94 6.82
CA VAL A 16 -19.92 1.27 5.77
C VAL A 16 -20.10 0.16 4.76
N CYS A 17 -19.11 -0.73 4.65
CA CYS A 17 -19.17 -1.94 3.83
C CYS A 17 -18.73 -3.12 4.66
N VAL A 18 -19.36 -4.27 4.48
CA VAL A 18 -19.03 -5.50 5.21
C VAL A 18 -19.26 -6.70 4.29
N SER A 19 -18.33 -7.67 4.31
CA SER A 19 -18.54 -9.00 3.76
C SER A 19 -19.35 -9.84 4.75
N LEU A 20 -20.31 -10.61 4.24
CA LEU A 20 -21.09 -11.56 5.03
C LEU A 20 -20.70 -12.99 4.67
N PRO A 21 -20.86 -13.98 5.56
CA PRO A 21 -20.47 -15.37 5.27
C PRO A 21 -21.09 -15.93 3.98
N GLU A 22 -22.32 -15.52 3.68
CA GLU A 22 -23.10 -15.95 2.51
C GLU A 22 -22.70 -15.25 1.21
N ASN A 23 -22.01 -14.12 1.27
CA ASN A 23 -21.60 -13.33 0.12
C ASN A 23 -20.17 -12.80 0.24
N ASN A 24 -19.27 -13.56 0.85
CA ASN A 24 -17.87 -13.19 0.96
C ASN A 24 -17.17 -13.34 -0.39
N ARG A 25 -16.66 -12.22 -0.94
CA ARG A 25 -15.88 -12.18 -2.18
C ARG A 25 -14.46 -11.67 -1.87
N ILE A 26 -13.48 -12.56 -1.99
CA ILE A 26 -12.06 -12.23 -1.73
C ILE A 26 -11.60 -11.11 -2.66
N GLY A 27 -10.85 -10.14 -2.11
CA GLY A 27 -10.37 -8.95 -2.82
C GLY A 27 -11.35 -7.78 -2.83
N THR A 28 -12.52 -7.92 -2.17
CA THR A 28 -13.48 -6.83 -1.98
C THR A 28 -13.67 -6.52 -0.50
N ILE A 29 -14.10 -5.30 -0.19
CA ILE A 29 -14.51 -4.87 1.15
C ILE A 29 -15.99 -5.18 1.44
N GLY A 30 -16.62 -6.02 0.59
CA GLY A 30 -18.04 -6.36 0.68
C GLY A 30 -18.94 -5.34 -0.01
N MET A 31 -20.20 -5.33 0.40
CA MET A 31 -21.26 -4.45 -0.13
C MET A 31 -21.60 -3.34 0.88
N PRO A 32 -22.17 -2.20 0.42
CA PRO A 32 -22.65 -1.16 1.31
C PRO A 32 -23.69 -1.70 2.32
N MET A 33 -23.54 -1.28 3.56
CA MET A 33 -24.51 -1.60 4.61
C MET A 33 -25.87 -0.91 4.35
N SER A 34 -26.93 -1.45 4.95
CA SER A 34 -28.26 -0.85 4.87
C SER A 34 -28.25 0.62 5.31
N GLY A 35 -28.82 1.50 4.49
CA GLY A 35 -28.83 2.95 4.72
C GLY A 35 -27.54 3.68 4.32
N VAL A 36 -26.61 3.00 3.69
CA VAL A 36 -25.42 3.57 3.07
C VAL A 36 -25.51 3.46 1.55
N THR A 37 -25.14 4.50 0.85
CA THR A 37 -24.95 4.52 -0.61
C THR A 37 -23.46 4.75 -0.88
N ALA A 38 -22.88 3.93 -1.74
CA ALA A 38 -21.52 4.12 -2.24
C ALA A 38 -21.56 4.49 -3.73
N GLY A 39 -20.57 5.23 -4.17
CA GLY A 39 -20.39 5.62 -5.56
C GLY A 39 -18.93 5.91 -5.84
N ILE A 40 -18.54 5.85 -7.12
CA ILE A 40 -17.20 6.21 -7.60
C ILE A 40 -17.29 7.55 -8.30
N ALA A 41 -16.49 8.50 -7.86
CA ALA A 41 -16.36 9.80 -8.50
C ALA A 41 -15.57 9.70 -9.82
N ASP A 42 -15.60 10.74 -10.66
CA ASP A 42 -14.94 10.77 -11.98
C ASP A 42 -13.43 10.54 -11.91
N ASP A 43 -12.80 10.83 -10.78
CA ASP A 43 -11.37 10.63 -10.54
C ASP A 43 -11.04 9.27 -9.89
N GLY A 44 -12.04 8.38 -9.77
CA GLY A 44 -11.89 7.04 -9.20
C GLY A 44 -12.00 6.98 -7.67
N GLU A 45 -12.32 8.11 -7.00
CA GLU A 45 -12.47 8.15 -5.56
C GLU A 45 -13.77 7.47 -5.10
N LEU A 46 -13.67 6.57 -4.12
CA LEU A 46 -14.82 6.03 -3.42
C LEU A 46 -15.47 7.12 -2.57
N CYS A 47 -16.73 7.39 -2.85
CA CYS A 47 -17.55 8.31 -2.07
C CYS A 47 -18.69 7.56 -1.38
N VAL A 48 -19.00 7.92 -0.16
CA VAL A 48 -20.09 7.31 0.61
C VAL A 48 -21.05 8.35 1.15
N ARG A 49 -22.33 7.99 1.19
CA ARG A 49 -23.40 8.82 1.75
C ARG A 49 -24.32 7.97 2.60
N GLY A 50 -24.76 8.50 3.73
CA GLY A 50 -25.71 7.82 4.63
C GLY A 50 -25.70 8.42 6.02
N HIS A 51 -26.54 7.84 6.89
CA HIS A 51 -26.69 8.32 8.26
C HIS A 51 -25.47 8.07 9.16
N LEU A 52 -24.53 7.24 8.71
CA LEU A 52 -23.27 6.98 9.41
C LEU A 52 -22.19 8.06 9.17
N VAL A 53 -22.35 8.87 8.12
CA VAL A 53 -21.41 9.96 7.84
C VAL A 53 -21.52 11.02 8.93
N CYS A 54 -20.37 11.43 9.49
CA CYS A 54 -20.29 12.45 10.52
C CYS A 54 -20.78 13.83 9.99
N ARG A 55 -21.08 14.75 10.90
CA ARG A 55 -21.53 16.11 10.54
C ARG A 55 -20.39 16.97 9.99
N GLY A 56 -19.14 16.61 10.29
CA GLY A 56 -17.95 17.35 9.91
C GLY A 56 -16.88 17.36 11.00
N TYR A 57 -15.83 18.09 10.75
CA TYR A 57 -14.68 18.24 11.65
C TYR A 57 -14.88 19.41 12.60
N HIS A 58 -14.69 19.17 13.89
CA HIS A 58 -14.89 20.18 14.94
C HIS A 58 -13.97 21.39 14.74
N ASN A 59 -14.54 22.58 14.68
CA ASN A 59 -13.84 23.85 14.41
C ASN A 59 -13.07 23.95 13.08
N HIS A 60 -13.35 23.03 12.11
CA HIS A 60 -12.75 23.02 10.78
C HIS A 60 -13.84 22.96 9.69
N PRO A 61 -14.63 24.04 9.51
CA PRO A 61 -15.70 24.06 8.51
C PRO A 61 -15.18 24.02 7.07
N ASP A 62 -13.99 24.55 6.81
CA ASP A 62 -13.27 24.50 5.56
C ASP A 62 -12.94 23.06 5.15
N VAL A 63 -12.32 22.29 6.03
CA VAL A 63 -12.02 20.86 5.82
C VAL A 63 -13.33 20.08 5.66
N THR A 64 -14.36 20.41 6.43
CA THR A 64 -15.67 19.76 6.30
C THR A 64 -16.27 19.98 4.92
N ALA A 65 -16.22 21.20 4.40
CA ALA A 65 -16.75 21.54 3.08
C ALA A 65 -15.96 20.88 1.93
N GLU A 66 -14.66 20.62 2.11
CA GLU A 66 -13.84 19.90 1.15
C GLU A 66 -14.11 18.38 1.15
N GLN A 67 -14.37 17.81 2.32
CA GLN A 67 -14.52 16.35 2.47
C GLN A 67 -15.98 15.88 2.35
N ILE A 68 -16.95 16.72 2.66
CA ILE A 68 -18.37 16.38 2.57
C ILE A 68 -19.06 17.35 1.60
N VAL A 69 -19.25 16.89 0.37
CA VAL A 69 -19.84 17.68 -0.71
C VAL A 69 -21.21 17.11 -1.07
N ASP A 70 -22.25 17.90 -1.01
CA ASP A 70 -23.65 17.51 -1.30
C ASP A 70 -24.10 16.23 -0.56
N GLY A 71 -23.58 16.06 0.67
CA GLY A 71 -23.88 14.91 1.53
C GLY A 71 -23.08 13.64 1.19
N TRP A 72 -22.14 13.71 0.26
CA TRP A 72 -21.18 12.67 -0.04
C TRP A 72 -19.87 12.91 0.70
N LEU A 73 -19.42 11.94 1.47
CA LEU A 73 -18.09 11.91 2.05
C LEU A 73 -17.09 11.40 1.01
N HIS A 74 -16.12 12.23 0.68
CA HIS A 74 -14.96 11.87 -0.11
C HIS A 74 -13.95 11.13 0.79
N THR A 75 -13.79 9.82 0.58
CA THR A 75 -13.02 8.97 1.50
C THR A 75 -11.51 9.12 1.37
N GLY A 76 -11.04 9.63 0.25
CA GLY A 76 -9.63 9.65 -0.13
C GLY A 76 -9.12 8.29 -0.59
N ASP A 77 -9.95 7.25 -0.59
CA ASP A 77 -9.62 5.92 -1.10
C ASP A 77 -10.10 5.78 -2.55
N LEU A 78 -9.30 5.16 -3.39
CA LEU A 78 -9.65 4.83 -4.78
C LEU A 78 -10.23 3.42 -4.82
N GLY A 79 -11.21 3.21 -5.68
CA GLY A 79 -11.84 1.90 -5.76
C GLY A 79 -12.72 1.72 -7.00
N ASP A 80 -13.31 0.55 -7.08
CA ASP A 80 -14.26 0.16 -8.10
C ASP A 80 -15.47 -0.52 -7.47
N ILE A 81 -16.62 -0.43 -8.12
CA ILE A 81 -17.86 -1.14 -7.77
C ILE A 81 -18.20 -2.04 -8.94
N ASP A 82 -18.27 -3.35 -8.71
CA ASP A 82 -18.64 -4.31 -9.75
C ASP A 82 -20.15 -4.32 -10.03
N GLU A 83 -20.56 -5.10 -11.04
CA GLU A 83 -21.96 -5.21 -11.47
C GLU A 83 -22.88 -5.78 -10.39
N ASP A 84 -22.34 -6.55 -9.45
CA ASP A 84 -23.07 -7.13 -8.32
C ASP A 84 -23.11 -6.19 -7.10
N GLY A 85 -22.39 -5.06 -7.14
CA GLY A 85 -22.33 -4.05 -6.08
C GLY A 85 -21.23 -4.28 -5.04
N PHE A 86 -20.27 -5.21 -5.28
CA PHE A 86 -19.10 -5.38 -4.42
C PHE A 86 -18.07 -4.30 -4.70
N ILE A 87 -17.47 -3.80 -3.63
CA ILE A 87 -16.50 -2.71 -3.70
C ILE A 87 -15.10 -3.26 -3.49
N SER A 88 -14.18 -2.87 -4.36
CA SER A 88 -12.73 -3.12 -4.23
C SER A 88 -11.99 -1.82 -3.99
N ILE A 89 -11.05 -1.80 -3.04
CA ILE A 89 -10.14 -0.67 -2.83
C ILE A 89 -8.87 -0.90 -3.64
N THR A 90 -8.53 0.04 -4.51
CA THR A 90 -7.37 -0.02 -5.39
C THR A 90 -6.21 0.87 -4.94
N GLY A 91 -6.43 1.73 -3.94
CA GLY A 91 -5.38 2.58 -3.38
C GLY A 91 -5.89 3.77 -2.61
N ARG A 92 -4.98 4.72 -2.34
CA ARG A 92 -5.28 6.01 -1.74
C ARG A 92 -4.91 7.16 -2.66
N LYS A 93 -5.79 8.11 -2.84
CA LYS A 93 -5.61 9.28 -3.70
C LYS A 93 -4.34 10.07 -3.36
N LYS A 94 -4.10 10.31 -2.07
CA LYS A 94 -2.92 11.03 -1.57
C LYS A 94 -1.61 10.24 -1.69
N ASP A 95 -1.69 8.93 -1.81
CA ASP A 95 -0.52 8.05 -1.91
C ASP A 95 -0.16 7.71 -3.37
N LEU A 96 -0.99 8.17 -4.34
CA LEU A 96 -0.70 7.99 -5.76
C LEU A 96 0.68 8.54 -6.10
N ILE A 97 1.46 7.73 -6.79
CA ILE A 97 2.74 8.12 -7.38
C ILE A 97 2.46 8.62 -8.80
N ILE A 98 2.87 9.85 -9.09
CA ILE A 98 2.82 10.39 -10.45
C ILE A 98 4.25 10.37 -11.00
N THR A 99 4.54 9.42 -11.87
CA THR A 99 5.85 9.29 -12.48
C THR A 99 6.19 10.51 -13.36
N ALA A 100 7.48 10.70 -13.69
CA ALA A 100 7.89 11.78 -14.62
C ALA A 100 7.24 11.66 -16.01
N GLY A 101 6.77 10.48 -16.40
CA GLY A 101 6.00 10.24 -17.61
C GLY A 101 4.51 10.53 -17.48
N GLY A 102 4.03 11.04 -16.34
CA GLY A 102 2.61 11.36 -16.09
C GLY A 102 1.73 10.15 -15.80
N LYS A 103 2.30 8.96 -15.56
CA LYS A 103 1.52 7.78 -15.20
C LYS A 103 1.19 7.78 -13.70
N ASN A 104 -0.09 7.61 -13.37
CA ASN A 104 -0.56 7.38 -12.02
C ASN A 104 -0.32 5.91 -11.65
N VAL A 105 0.28 5.67 -10.49
CA VAL A 105 0.56 4.34 -9.95
C VAL A 105 0.05 4.27 -8.52
N SER A 106 -0.75 3.26 -8.22
CA SER A 106 -1.19 2.94 -6.86
C SER A 106 -0.13 2.06 -6.18
N PRO A 107 0.66 2.58 -5.22
CA PRO A 107 1.75 1.82 -4.63
C PRO A 107 1.25 0.66 -3.77
N GLY A 108 0.10 0.81 -3.10
CA GLY A 108 -0.40 -0.16 -2.13
C GLY A 108 -0.64 -1.55 -2.69
N LEU A 109 -1.12 -1.67 -3.94
CA LEU A 109 -1.32 -2.97 -4.59
C LEU A 109 0.02 -3.69 -4.84
N LEU A 110 1.01 -2.97 -5.34
CA LEU A 110 2.35 -3.52 -5.56
C LEU A 110 3.03 -3.90 -4.25
N GLU A 111 2.92 -3.04 -3.23
CA GLU A 111 3.47 -3.29 -1.89
C GLU A 111 2.86 -4.54 -1.27
N ALA A 112 1.54 -4.66 -1.28
CA ALA A 112 0.83 -5.83 -0.76
C ALA A 112 1.24 -7.11 -1.49
N ALA A 113 1.38 -7.06 -2.82
CA ALA A 113 1.81 -8.22 -3.61
C ALA A 113 3.25 -8.65 -3.29
N VAL A 114 4.20 -7.71 -3.14
CA VAL A 114 5.58 -8.02 -2.75
C VAL A 114 5.65 -8.59 -1.33
N MET A 115 4.85 -8.07 -0.40
CA MET A 115 4.78 -8.55 0.99
C MET A 115 4.13 -9.94 1.14
N THR A 116 3.65 -10.57 0.07
CA THR A 116 3.26 -12.01 0.12
C THR A 116 4.46 -12.95 0.22
N SER A 117 5.66 -12.48 -0.08
CA SER A 117 6.89 -13.26 0.09
C SER A 117 7.22 -13.48 1.57
N PRO A 118 7.58 -14.70 1.98
CA PRO A 118 7.85 -15.03 3.38
C PRO A 118 9.08 -14.34 3.96
N VAL A 119 9.94 -13.76 3.14
CA VAL A 119 11.16 -13.05 3.60
C VAL A 119 10.94 -11.53 3.74
N VAL A 120 9.88 -10.99 3.14
CA VAL A 120 9.61 -9.56 3.11
C VAL A 120 8.77 -9.15 4.31
N ASN A 121 9.33 -8.30 5.16
CA ASN A 121 8.58 -7.69 6.26
C ASN A 121 7.72 -6.52 5.77
N GLN A 122 8.35 -5.55 5.10
CA GLN A 122 7.64 -4.41 4.54
C GLN A 122 8.20 -4.02 3.18
N CYS A 123 7.36 -3.40 2.37
CA CYS A 123 7.71 -2.88 1.06
C CYS A 123 7.18 -1.45 0.95
N LEU A 124 8.02 -0.52 0.49
CA LEU A 124 7.65 0.84 0.15
C LEU A 124 7.96 1.12 -1.31
N VAL A 125 6.91 1.27 -2.11
CA VAL A 125 7.04 1.63 -3.52
C VAL A 125 7.22 3.14 -3.65
N ILE A 126 8.22 3.56 -4.42
CA ILE A 126 8.63 4.95 -4.65
C ILE A 126 8.69 5.23 -6.15
N GLY A 127 8.57 6.50 -6.55
CA GLY A 127 8.62 6.86 -7.98
C GLY A 127 8.00 8.20 -8.32
N ASP A 128 7.56 8.98 -7.30
CA ASP A 128 6.96 10.28 -7.56
C ASP A 128 7.96 11.21 -8.26
N ARG A 129 7.55 11.75 -9.43
CA ARG A 129 8.38 12.57 -10.33
C ARG A 129 9.67 11.89 -10.78
N LYS A 130 9.81 10.58 -10.63
CA LYS A 130 10.97 9.79 -11.06
C LYS A 130 10.69 9.09 -12.40
N PRO A 131 11.75 8.70 -13.13
CA PRO A 131 11.60 8.11 -14.47
C PRO A 131 10.95 6.72 -14.48
N PHE A 132 10.93 6.04 -13.37
CA PHE A 132 10.33 4.71 -13.18
C PHE A 132 9.98 4.46 -11.72
N VAL A 133 9.19 3.42 -11.49
CA VAL A 133 8.81 2.95 -10.15
C VAL A 133 9.89 2.04 -9.58
N ALA A 134 10.19 2.20 -8.30
CA ALA A 134 11.15 1.37 -7.57
C ALA A 134 10.59 1.00 -6.18
N ALA A 135 11.25 0.09 -5.48
CA ALA A 135 10.84 -0.34 -4.16
C ALA A 135 12.00 -0.34 -3.15
N LEU A 136 11.71 0.01 -1.92
CA LEU A 136 12.53 -0.24 -0.74
C LEU A 136 11.90 -1.41 0.01
N VAL A 137 12.67 -2.43 0.31
CA VAL A 137 12.20 -3.67 0.94
C VAL A 137 12.93 -3.88 2.27
N THR A 138 12.21 -4.17 3.33
CA THR A 138 12.78 -4.62 4.60
C THR A 138 12.50 -6.10 4.82
N LEU A 139 13.35 -6.74 5.59
CA LEU A 139 13.26 -8.15 5.93
C LEU A 139 12.95 -8.31 7.42
N ASP A 140 12.35 -9.44 7.80
CA ASP A 140 12.33 -9.93 9.18
C ASP A 140 13.43 -10.97 9.36
N LEU A 141 14.27 -10.82 10.41
CA LEU A 141 15.41 -11.71 10.61
C LEU A 141 14.98 -13.15 10.92
N ALA A 142 13.94 -13.33 11.72
CA ALA A 142 13.47 -14.65 12.12
C ALA A 142 12.78 -15.38 10.97
N ASP A 143 11.87 -14.68 10.28
CA ASP A 143 11.10 -15.27 9.16
C ASP A 143 12.01 -15.58 7.96
N ALA A 144 12.93 -14.67 7.61
CA ALA A 144 13.88 -14.88 6.53
C ALA A 144 14.85 -16.04 6.83
N ASN A 145 15.32 -16.18 8.07
CA ASN A 145 16.16 -17.32 8.47
C ASN A 145 15.37 -18.64 8.48
N ALA A 146 14.13 -18.64 8.97
CA ALA A 146 13.26 -19.82 8.88
C ALA A 146 13.04 -20.25 7.43
N TRP A 147 12.86 -19.29 6.52
CA TRP A 147 12.73 -19.55 5.09
C TRP A 147 14.05 -20.06 4.49
N LEU A 148 15.22 -19.44 4.76
CA LEU A 148 16.54 -19.90 4.30
C LEU A 148 16.79 -21.35 4.71
N LYS A 149 16.48 -21.70 5.95
CA LYS A 149 16.59 -23.07 6.46
C LYS A 149 15.69 -24.04 5.69
N SER A 150 14.50 -23.64 5.31
CA SER A 150 13.59 -24.46 4.48
C SER A 150 14.15 -24.69 3.07
N GLN A 151 15.01 -23.80 2.57
CA GLN A 151 15.72 -23.91 1.30
C GLN A 151 17.05 -24.68 1.42
N GLY A 152 17.40 -25.19 2.62
CA GLY A 152 18.67 -25.88 2.88
C GLY A 152 19.89 -24.93 2.94
N ALA A 153 19.67 -23.63 3.10
CA ALA A 153 20.70 -22.61 3.22
C ALA A 153 21.05 -22.33 4.68
N GLN A 154 22.19 -21.66 4.90
CA GLN A 154 22.61 -21.24 6.23
C GLN A 154 21.85 -19.99 6.69
N GLU A 155 21.61 -19.90 7.97
CA GLU A 155 21.02 -18.73 8.63
C GLU A 155 22.04 -17.58 8.67
N GLU A 156 21.56 -16.36 8.58
CA GLU A 156 22.36 -15.13 8.71
C GLU A 156 22.27 -14.56 10.13
N SER A 157 23.33 -13.88 10.58
CA SER A 157 23.39 -13.35 11.93
C SER A 157 22.61 -12.06 12.15
N ASP A 158 22.38 -11.31 11.09
CA ASP A 158 21.80 -9.97 11.13
C ASP A 158 21.14 -9.57 9.78
N LEU A 159 20.34 -8.51 9.82
CA LEU A 159 19.62 -7.98 8.65
C LEU A 159 20.56 -7.47 7.54
N ALA A 160 21.72 -6.93 7.90
CA ALA A 160 22.68 -6.45 6.91
C ALA A 160 23.32 -7.59 6.10
N SER A 161 23.50 -8.73 6.73
CA SER A 161 23.95 -9.96 6.07
C SER A 161 22.84 -10.55 5.20
N LEU A 162 21.61 -10.60 5.72
CA LEU A 162 20.43 -11.01 4.93
C LEU A 162 20.21 -10.14 3.69
N ALA A 163 20.31 -8.83 3.80
CA ALA A 163 20.14 -7.91 2.69
C ALA A 163 21.17 -8.14 1.55
N ARG A 164 22.32 -8.74 1.87
CA ARG A 164 23.37 -9.10 0.89
C ARG A 164 23.32 -10.56 0.45
N ASN A 165 22.47 -11.38 1.08
CA ASN A 165 22.37 -12.80 0.76
C ASN A 165 21.75 -13.00 -0.63
N PRO A 166 22.43 -13.68 -1.57
CA PRO A 166 21.95 -13.83 -2.94
C PRO A 166 20.68 -14.69 -3.05
N ILE A 167 20.46 -15.62 -2.12
CA ILE A 167 19.25 -16.45 -2.11
C ILE A 167 18.04 -15.62 -1.72
N VAL A 168 18.18 -14.76 -0.70
CA VAL A 168 17.15 -13.81 -0.27
C VAL A 168 16.86 -12.81 -1.37
N HIS A 169 17.90 -12.27 -2.02
CA HIS A 169 17.74 -11.33 -3.13
C HIS A 169 16.94 -11.95 -4.29
N THR A 170 17.22 -13.21 -4.63
CA THR A 170 16.49 -13.95 -5.68
C THR A 170 15.00 -14.12 -5.32
N GLU A 171 14.70 -14.39 -4.06
CA GLU A 171 13.31 -14.51 -3.61
C GLU A 171 12.56 -13.17 -3.66
N VAL A 172 13.19 -12.07 -3.22
CA VAL A 172 12.62 -10.74 -3.33
C VAL A 172 12.40 -10.36 -4.80
N GLU A 173 13.36 -10.67 -5.68
CA GLU A 173 13.21 -10.43 -7.12
C GLU A 173 12.04 -11.23 -7.71
N ARG A 174 11.85 -12.49 -7.28
CA ARG A 174 10.70 -13.31 -7.67
C ARG A 174 9.38 -12.64 -7.23
N ALA A 175 9.31 -12.17 -5.99
CA ALA A 175 8.12 -11.49 -5.47
C ALA A 175 7.81 -10.19 -6.23
N VAL A 176 8.83 -9.38 -6.51
CA VAL A 176 8.69 -8.16 -7.32
C VAL A 176 8.21 -8.48 -8.74
N ASN A 177 8.77 -9.52 -9.38
CA ASN A 177 8.33 -9.94 -10.72
C ASN A 177 6.88 -10.41 -10.71
N GLN A 178 6.47 -11.17 -9.72
CA GLN A 178 5.08 -11.61 -9.54
C GLN A 178 4.13 -10.42 -9.33
N ALA A 179 4.50 -9.45 -8.48
CA ALA A 179 3.72 -8.22 -8.29
C ALA A 179 3.56 -7.43 -9.61
N ASN A 180 4.58 -7.44 -10.45
CA ASN A 180 4.57 -6.75 -11.74
C ASN A 180 3.65 -7.40 -12.80
N GLU A 181 3.25 -8.67 -12.64
CA GLU A 181 2.33 -9.34 -13.57
C GLU A 181 0.93 -8.70 -13.57
N GLY A 182 0.51 -8.12 -12.43
CA GLY A 182 -0.80 -7.49 -12.27
C GLY A 182 -0.91 -6.05 -12.79
N VAL A 183 0.19 -5.45 -13.30
CA VAL A 183 0.23 -4.03 -13.67
C VAL A 183 0.86 -3.79 -15.04
N SER A 184 0.61 -2.60 -15.61
CA SER A 184 1.25 -2.24 -16.88
C SER A 184 2.76 -2.02 -16.72
N ARG A 185 3.48 -2.09 -17.85
CA ARG A 185 4.93 -1.84 -17.87
C ARG A 185 5.34 -0.47 -17.29
N ALA A 186 4.50 0.53 -17.38
CA ALA A 186 4.78 1.86 -16.84
C ALA A 186 4.61 1.92 -15.31
N GLU A 187 3.81 1.03 -14.74
CA GLU A 187 3.53 0.91 -13.32
C GLU A 187 4.46 -0.05 -12.60
N SER A 188 5.14 -0.94 -13.35
CA SER A 188 5.95 -2.02 -12.79
C SER A 188 7.20 -1.49 -12.06
N ILE A 189 7.53 -2.14 -10.94
CA ILE A 189 8.77 -1.92 -10.19
C ILE A 189 9.95 -2.33 -11.06
N ARG A 190 10.84 -1.37 -11.36
CA ARG A 190 12.00 -1.57 -12.23
C ARG A 190 13.29 -1.85 -11.49
N LYS A 191 13.35 -1.39 -10.26
CA LYS A 191 14.46 -1.63 -9.35
C LYS A 191 13.93 -1.75 -7.94
N PHE A 192 14.62 -2.52 -7.13
CA PHE A 192 14.37 -2.55 -5.69
C PHE A 192 15.72 -2.53 -4.96
N GLU A 193 15.66 -2.15 -3.69
CA GLU A 193 16.80 -2.22 -2.77
C GLU A 193 16.33 -2.87 -1.47
N ILE A 194 17.08 -3.85 -0.99
CA ILE A 194 16.84 -4.48 0.31
C ILE A 194 17.61 -3.69 1.35
N LEU A 195 16.88 -3.14 2.31
CA LEU A 195 17.47 -2.32 3.36
C LEU A 195 18.07 -3.19 4.47
N PRO A 196 19.20 -2.75 5.08
CA PRO A 196 19.80 -3.45 6.21
C PRO A 196 19.06 -3.26 7.52
N ASP A 197 18.04 -2.40 7.55
CA ASP A 197 17.29 -1.99 8.73
C ASP A 197 15.79 -2.16 8.51
N GLU A 198 15.03 -2.27 9.60
CA GLU A 198 13.57 -2.33 9.58
C GLU A 198 12.94 -0.93 9.71
N PHE A 199 11.70 -0.80 9.26
CA PHE A 199 10.86 0.34 9.63
C PHE A 199 10.23 0.08 11.00
N THR A 200 10.47 0.98 11.96
CA THR A 200 9.97 0.85 13.33
C THR A 200 9.31 2.14 13.82
N GLN A 201 8.62 2.06 14.95
CA GLN A 201 8.12 3.25 15.63
C GLN A 201 9.26 4.07 16.23
N ASP A 202 10.29 3.41 16.76
CA ASP A 202 11.43 4.05 17.45
C ASP A 202 12.26 4.91 16.48
N ASN A 203 12.45 4.46 15.23
CA ASN A 203 13.13 5.25 14.19
C ASN A 203 12.18 6.23 13.48
N GLY A 204 10.93 6.31 13.90
CA GLY A 204 9.93 7.24 13.37
C GLY A 204 9.38 6.88 12.00
N MET A 205 9.70 5.72 11.45
CA MET A 205 9.25 5.28 10.13
C MET A 205 7.85 4.65 10.14
N LEU A 206 7.38 4.22 11.33
CA LEU A 206 6.02 3.76 11.53
C LEU A 206 5.24 4.70 12.47
N THR A 207 3.92 4.71 12.30
CA THR A 207 3.00 5.31 13.27
C THR A 207 2.80 4.36 14.45
N ALA A 208 2.16 4.84 15.55
CA ALA A 208 1.74 3.99 16.68
C ALA A 208 0.80 2.84 16.25
N SER A 209 0.09 2.98 15.15
CA SER A 209 -0.74 1.92 14.55
C SER A 209 -0.02 1.11 13.47
N LEU A 210 1.32 1.12 13.46
CA LEU A 210 2.19 0.36 12.55
C LEU A 210 2.02 0.70 11.05
N LYS A 211 1.46 1.87 10.73
CA LYS A 211 1.36 2.34 9.33
C LYS A 211 2.66 3.05 8.92
N THR A 212 3.14 2.79 7.71
CA THR A 212 4.34 3.41 7.14
C THR A 212 4.21 4.92 7.00
N ARG A 213 5.22 5.66 7.42
CA ARG A 213 5.35 7.11 7.22
C ARG A 213 6.16 7.36 5.95
N ARG A 214 5.53 7.20 4.81
CA ARG A 214 6.13 7.29 3.46
C ARG A 214 7.12 8.44 3.29
N ALA A 215 6.71 9.66 3.60
CA ALA A 215 7.54 10.84 3.44
C ALA A 215 8.82 10.79 4.30
N GLN A 216 8.72 10.25 5.52
CA GLN A 216 9.87 10.12 6.43
C GLN A 216 10.84 9.05 5.95
N ILE A 217 10.34 7.89 5.49
CA ILE A 217 11.17 6.82 4.94
C ILE A 217 11.93 7.31 3.71
N VAL A 218 11.24 7.99 2.78
CA VAL A 218 11.87 8.56 1.58
C VAL A 218 12.92 9.63 1.94
N ALA A 219 12.65 10.47 2.93
CA ALA A 219 13.59 11.48 3.38
C ALA A 219 14.85 10.86 4.02
N HIS A 220 14.67 9.82 4.84
CA HIS A 220 15.77 9.10 5.50
C HIS A 220 16.68 8.38 4.50
N HIS A 221 16.09 7.71 3.50
CA HIS A 221 16.84 6.94 2.50
C HIS A 221 17.15 7.73 1.23
N ARG A 222 17.07 9.08 1.28
CA ARG A 222 17.25 9.95 0.10
C ARG A 222 18.55 9.70 -0.63
N GLU A 223 19.67 9.59 0.09
CA GLU A 223 20.98 9.35 -0.51
C GLU A 223 21.01 8.04 -1.28
N LEU A 224 20.57 6.95 -0.67
CA LEU A 224 20.44 5.63 -1.31
C LEU A 224 19.52 5.69 -2.55
N ILE A 225 18.39 6.35 -2.44
CA ILE A 225 17.42 6.50 -3.53
C ILE A 225 18.07 7.24 -4.72
N ASP A 226 18.76 8.35 -4.47
CA ASP A 226 19.30 9.17 -5.55
C ASP A 226 20.62 8.63 -6.12
N THR A 227 21.44 7.89 -5.33
CA THR A 227 22.76 7.40 -5.76
C THR A 227 22.77 5.93 -6.21
N VAL A 228 21.85 5.11 -5.75
CA VAL A 228 21.78 3.67 -6.09
C VAL A 228 20.61 3.38 -7.03
N ILE A 229 19.42 3.85 -6.67
CA ILE A 229 18.22 3.54 -7.45
C ILE A 229 18.12 4.42 -8.70
N TYR A 230 18.13 5.73 -8.55
CA TYR A 230 17.98 6.70 -9.64
C TYR A 230 19.31 7.35 -10.06
N VAL A 231 20.32 6.51 -10.29
CA VAL A 231 21.63 6.99 -10.74
C VAL A 231 21.50 7.85 -11.99
N PRO A 232 21.98 9.11 -12.00
CA PRO A 232 21.97 9.92 -13.20
C PRO A 232 22.76 9.23 -14.30
N LYS A 233 22.17 9.08 -15.49
CA LYS A 233 22.96 8.60 -16.65
C LYS A 233 24.10 9.60 -16.86
N LYS A 234 25.35 9.14 -16.74
CA LYS A 234 26.49 9.93 -17.20
C LYS A 234 26.24 10.25 -18.68
N LYS A 235 26.17 11.55 -18.98
CA LYS A 235 26.13 12.05 -20.35
C LYS A 235 27.43 11.75 -21.05
#